data_a6d58d7c6a9ac50650de9cb5d016e25e
#
_entry.id   a6d58d7c6a9ac50650de9cb5d016e25e
#
_cell.length_a   1.000
_cell.length_b   1.000
_cell.length_c   1.000
_cell.angle_alpha   90.00
_cell.angle_beta   90.00
_cell.angle_gamma   90.00
#
_symmetry.space_group_name_H-M   'P 1'
#
loop_
_entity.id
_entity.type
_entity.pdbx_description
1 polymer ?
#
loop_
_entity_poly.entity_id
_entity_poly.type
_entity_poly.pdbx_seq_one_letter_code
_entity_poly.pdbx_strand_id
1 'polypeptide(L)'
;MKMLVDSANISEIESLLDSLPIDGVTTNPALIAGEKRPFKQQIKEIRRLLPDHLPLHAQIIGKDCAGMMEQAKDLHDWLDGNVWIKIPVTKEGLRAIQQLSKENFRITGTAVYTAAQAVLAAKAGAGYVAPYVNRIDNEFGDGAGTVKTIVGLFSMYGFHCKVLAASFKHKGQILSVMEAGSHEATISPALFGKLADHPAIDRDIEAFRKAWRSEYGTFSL
;
A
#
# COMPACT_ATOMS: atom_id res chain seq x y z
N MET A 1 -5.39 11.49 -1.77
CA MET A 1 -5.10 10.07 -1.46
C MET A 1 -3.60 9.85 -1.64
N LYS A 2 -2.94 9.16 -0.73
CA LYS A 2 -1.55 8.73 -0.90
C LYS A 2 -1.46 7.46 -1.74
N MET A 3 -0.38 7.32 -2.51
CA MET A 3 -0.14 6.16 -3.37
C MET A 3 1.19 5.50 -3.04
N LEU A 4 1.13 4.25 -2.57
CA LEU A 4 2.28 3.44 -2.21
C LEU A 4 2.55 2.38 -3.28
N VAL A 5 3.79 1.92 -3.37
CA VAL A 5 4.17 0.80 -4.25
C VAL A 5 4.07 -0.52 -3.49
N ASP A 6 3.36 -1.51 -4.07
CA ASP A 6 3.31 -2.89 -3.56
C ASP A 6 4.35 -3.75 -4.29
N SER A 7 5.58 -3.76 -3.77
CA SER A 7 6.71 -4.50 -4.34
C SER A 7 7.73 -4.87 -3.27
N ALA A 8 8.50 -5.92 -3.55
CA ALA A 8 9.71 -6.27 -2.81
C ALA A 8 10.97 -6.21 -3.70
N ASN A 9 10.81 -5.88 -4.98
CA ASN A 9 11.92 -5.73 -5.92
C ASN A 9 12.59 -4.36 -5.75
N ILE A 10 13.86 -4.39 -5.35
CA ILE A 10 14.63 -3.18 -5.00
C ILE A 10 14.79 -2.26 -6.21
N SER A 11 15.13 -2.81 -7.37
CA SER A 11 15.34 -2.02 -8.58
C SER A 11 14.05 -1.38 -9.10
N GLU A 12 12.92 -2.08 -8.99
CA GLU A 12 11.60 -1.49 -9.33
C GLU A 12 11.23 -0.35 -8.39
N ILE A 13 11.44 -0.54 -7.08
CA ILE A 13 11.14 0.49 -6.07
C ILE A 13 12.01 1.73 -6.33
N GLU A 14 13.31 1.55 -6.54
CA GLU A 14 14.26 2.64 -6.80
C GLU A 14 13.89 3.42 -8.06
N SER A 15 13.62 2.72 -9.17
CA SER A 15 13.19 3.33 -10.44
C SER A 15 11.90 4.14 -10.30
N LEU A 16 10.93 3.63 -9.52
CA LEU A 16 9.68 4.33 -9.31
C LEU A 16 9.82 5.54 -8.37
N LEU A 17 10.66 5.45 -7.34
CA LEU A 17 10.97 6.58 -6.46
C LEU A 17 11.62 7.75 -7.21
N ASP A 18 12.42 7.46 -8.24
CA ASP A 18 13.06 8.47 -9.09
C ASP A 18 12.07 9.12 -10.06
N SER A 19 11.12 8.36 -10.59
CA SER A 19 10.27 8.77 -11.73
C SER A 19 8.86 9.21 -11.38
N LEU A 20 8.31 8.79 -10.22
CA LEU A 20 6.91 9.01 -9.86
C LEU A 20 6.76 9.49 -8.40
N PRO A 21 5.68 10.25 -8.10
CA PRO A 21 5.41 10.74 -6.75
C PRO A 21 4.85 9.61 -5.86
N ILE A 22 5.75 8.86 -5.23
CA ILE A 22 5.43 7.72 -4.37
C ILE A 22 5.43 8.13 -2.91
N ASP A 23 4.41 7.71 -2.16
CA ASP A 23 4.20 8.04 -0.76
C ASP A 23 4.65 6.93 0.22
N GLY A 24 5.25 5.85 -0.27
CA GLY A 24 5.75 4.74 0.56
C GLY A 24 5.75 3.40 -0.16
N VAL A 25 6.08 2.36 0.58
CA VAL A 25 6.16 0.97 0.05
C VAL A 25 5.40 0.03 0.97
N THR A 26 4.68 -0.91 0.37
CA THR A 26 4.17 -2.09 1.07
C THR A 26 4.79 -3.34 0.52
N THR A 27 4.97 -4.31 1.39
CA THR A 27 5.37 -5.66 1.01
C THR A 27 4.34 -6.68 1.51
N ASN A 28 4.49 -7.91 1.04
CA ASN A 28 3.78 -9.06 1.60
C ASN A 28 4.64 -10.31 1.45
N PRO A 29 4.33 -11.41 2.16
CA PRO A 29 5.18 -12.60 2.16
C PRO A 29 5.41 -13.20 0.77
N ALA A 30 4.42 -13.12 -0.14
CA ALA A 30 4.56 -13.66 -1.50
C ALA A 30 5.54 -12.84 -2.35
N LEU A 31 5.47 -11.50 -2.27
CA LEU A 31 6.42 -10.61 -2.94
C LEU A 31 7.84 -10.83 -2.44
N ILE A 32 8.03 -10.85 -1.12
CA ILE A 32 9.35 -11.09 -0.51
C ILE A 32 9.92 -12.45 -0.93
N ALA A 33 9.12 -13.52 -0.83
CA ALA A 33 9.54 -14.86 -1.21
C ALA A 33 9.87 -14.98 -2.71
N GLY A 34 9.18 -14.22 -3.55
CA GLY A 34 9.42 -14.16 -5.00
C GLY A 34 10.82 -13.68 -5.38
N GLU A 35 11.44 -12.83 -4.56
CA GLU A 35 12.80 -12.31 -4.78
C GLU A 35 13.92 -13.31 -4.44
N LYS A 36 13.59 -14.41 -3.75
CA LYS A 36 14.54 -15.50 -3.40
C LYS A 36 15.79 -15.03 -2.66
N ARG A 37 15.64 -14.01 -1.80
CA ARG A 37 16.71 -13.40 -0.99
C ARG A 37 16.42 -13.59 0.50
N PRO A 38 17.45 -13.53 1.38
CA PRO A 38 17.23 -13.55 2.83
C PRO A 38 16.33 -12.41 3.28
N PHE A 39 15.21 -12.73 3.95
CA PHE A 39 14.18 -11.78 4.35
C PHE A 39 14.71 -10.53 5.07
N LYS A 40 15.53 -10.76 6.12
CA LYS A 40 16.08 -9.67 6.93
C LYS A 40 16.94 -8.70 6.13
N GLN A 41 17.73 -9.22 5.20
CA GLN A 41 18.58 -8.40 4.34
C GLN A 41 17.70 -7.56 3.39
N GLN A 42 16.76 -8.21 2.72
CA GLN A 42 15.91 -7.57 1.72
C GLN A 42 15.06 -6.46 2.33
N ILE A 43 14.41 -6.72 3.47
CA ILE A 43 13.55 -5.71 4.10
C ILE A 43 14.36 -4.51 4.63
N LYS A 44 15.59 -4.72 5.08
CA LYS A 44 16.51 -3.64 5.46
C LYS A 44 16.95 -2.80 4.26
N GLU A 45 17.23 -3.43 3.13
CA GLU A 45 17.59 -2.71 1.91
C GLU A 45 16.42 -1.85 1.41
N ILE A 46 15.21 -2.40 1.39
CA ILE A 46 14.00 -1.62 1.05
C ILE A 46 13.84 -0.42 1.99
N ARG A 47 14.00 -0.60 3.32
CA ARG A 47 13.90 0.51 4.27
C ARG A 47 14.94 1.60 4.00
N ARG A 48 16.17 1.24 3.64
CA ARG A 48 17.27 2.19 3.35
C ARG A 48 17.04 3.01 2.07
N LEU A 49 16.31 2.48 1.10
CA LEU A 49 15.95 3.23 -0.10
C LEU A 49 14.93 4.34 0.18
N LEU A 50 14.11 4.17 1.22
CA LEU A 50 13.05 5.10 1.51
C LEU A 50 13.55 6.26 2.39
N PRO A 51 13.26 7.51 2.05
CA PRO A 51 13.39 8.63 2.97
C PRO A 51 12.67 8.35 4.30
N ASP A 52 13.15 8.92 5.40
CA ASP A 52 12.65 8.62 6.74
C ASP A 52 11.15 8.89 6.93
N HIS A 53 10.62 9.87 6.22
CA HIS A 53 9.19 10.21 6.29
C HIS A 53 8.29 9.24 5.53
N LEU A 54 8.81 8.46 4.56
CA LEU A 54 8.02 7.50 3.80
C LEU A 54 7.85 6.18 4.56
N PRO A 55 6.61 5.67 4.67
CA PRO A 55 6.33 4.42 5.37
C PRO A 55 6.77 3.19 4.58
N LEU A 56 7.24 2.19 5.32
CA LEU A 56 7.37 0.82 4.87
C LEU A 56 6.36 -0.06 5.62
N HIS A 57 5.47 -0.75 4.93
CA HIS A 57 4.56 -1.71 5.52
C HIS A 57 5.06 -3.14 5.26
N ALA A 58 5.50 -3.84 6.31
CA ALA A 58 6.06 -5.18 6.25
C ALA A 58 5.18 -6.19 6.99
N GLN A 59 4.91 -7.34 6.38
CA GLN A 59 3.97 -8.33 6.91
C GLN A 59 4.69 -9.47 7.63
N ILE A 60 4.19 -9.80 8.82
CA ILE A 60 4.56 -10.99 9.59
C ILE A 60 3.77 -12.22 9.15
N ILE A 61 4.27 -13.43 9.49
CA ILE A 61 3.68 -14.72 9.10
C ILE A 61 3.35 -15.62 10.30
N GLY A 62 3.47 -15.14 11.53
CA GLY A 62 3.12 -15.88 12.75
C GLY A 62 1.69 -16.44 12.67
N LYS A 63 1.50 -17.67 13.19
CA LYS A 63 0.20 -18.36 13.12
C LYS A 63 -0.73 -17.99 14.27
N ASP A 64 -0.17 -17.71 15.42
CA ASP A 64 -0.89 -17.34 16.65
C ASP A 64 -0.42 -16.00 17.19
N CYS A 65 -1.11 -15.52 18.22
CA CYS A 65 -0.84 -14.23 18.82
C CYS A 65 0.61 -14.10 19.31
N ALA A 66 1.14 -15.13 19.97
CA ALA A 66 2.50 -15.11 20.53
C ALA A 66 3.56 -15.01 19.43
N GLY A 67 3.48 -15.86 18.41
CA GLY A 67 4.40 -15.83 17.27
C GLY A 67 4.29 -14.54 16.44
N MET A 68 3.08 -13.95 16.33
CA MET A 68 2.90 -12.65 15.69
C MET A 68 3.57 -11.51 16.48
N MET A 69 3.47 -11.54 17.80
CA MET A 69 4.11 -10.54 18.67
C MET A 69 5.64 -10.66 18.63
N GLU A 70 6.18 -11.86 18.67
CA GLU A 70 7.62 -12.10 18.56
C GLU A 70 8.16 -11.55 17.24
N GLN A 71 7.55 -11.92 16.11
CA GLN A 71 7.97 -11.42 14.79
C GLN A 71 7.78 -9.90 14.63
N ALA A 72 6.77 -9.31 15.26
CA ALA A 72 6.59 -7.87 15.26
C ALA A 72 7.72 -7.14 16.00
N LYS A 73 8.17 -7.67 17.13
CA LYS A 73 9.31 -7.15 17.88
C LYS A 73 10.61 -7.32 17.09
N ASP A 74 10.83 -8.47 16.49
CA ASP A 74 11.97 -8.71 15.60
C ASP A 74 12.05 -7.68 14.46
N LEU A 75 10.92 -7.43 13.76
CA LEU A 75 10.88 -6.43 12.70
C LEU A 75 11.16 -5.02 13.22
N HIS A 76 10.65 -4.69 14.39
CA HIS A 76 10.89 -3.39 15.04
C HIS A 76 12.37 -3.21 15.39
N ASP A 77 13.02 -4.27 15.92
CA ASP A 77 14.44 -4.24 16.30
C ASP A 77 15.38 -4.23 15.06
N TRP A 78 14.91 -4.74 13.93
CA TRP A 78 15.71 -4.79 12.71
C TRP A 78 15.62 -3.51 11.88
N LEU A 79 14.54 -2.76 12.01
CA LEU A 79 14.20 -1.66 11.11
C LEU A 79 13.98 -0.37 11.89
N ASP A 80 14.71 0.65 11.52
CA ASP A 80 14.54 2.01 12.01
C ASP A 80 13.50 2.80 11.20
N GLY A 81 12.98 3.87 11.78
CA GLY A 81 12.19 4.87 11.07
C GLY A 81 10.69 4.55 10.97
N ASN A 82 10.10 4.88 9.84
CA ASN A 82 8.65 4.80 9.64
C ASN A 82 8.22 3.42 9.14
N VAL A 83 8.15 2.45 10.05
CA VAL A 83 7.78 1.07 9.75
C VAL A 83 6.41 0.73 10.35
N TRP A 84 5.56 0.10 9.54
CA TRP A 84 4.22 -0.38 9.89
C TRP A 84 4.18 -1.90 9.75
N ILE A 85 3.80 -2.58 10.82
CA ILE A 85 3.73 -4.04 10.85
C ILE A 85 2.37 -4.49 10.35
N LYS A 86 2.35 -5.26 9.26
CA LYS A 86 1.12 -5.82 8.71
C LYS A 86 0.77 -7.12 9.40
N ILE A 87 -0.43 -7.17 10.00
CA ILE A 87 -0.96 -8.31 10.76
C ILE A 87 -2.29 -8.74 10.14
N PRO A 88 -2.47 -10.03 9.75
CA PRO A 88 -3.74 -10.52 9.22
C PRO A 88 -4.88 -10.39 10.23
N VAL A 89 -6.05 -9.92 9.79
CA VAL A 89 -7.22 -9.71 10.65
C VAL A 89 -7.95 -11.04 10.89
N THR A 90 -7.30 -11.90 11.65
CA THR A 90 -7.86 -13.15 12.22
C THR A 90 -8.15 -12.95 13.71
N LYS A 91 -8.76 -13.93 14.39
CA LYS A 91 -8.94 -13.86 15.86
C LYS A 91 -7.60 -13.67 16.58
N GLU A 92 -6.59 -14.45 16.24
CA GLU A 92 -5.25 -14.34 16.80
C GLU A 92 -4.56 -13.03 16.40
N GLY A 93 -4.71 -12.59 15.15
CA GLY A 93 -4.20 -11.30 14.68
C GLY A 93 -4.83 -10.12 15.42
N LEU A 94 -6.14 -10.13 15.67
CA LEU A 94 -6.80 -9.10 16.47
C LEU A 94 -6.29 -9.04 17.91
N ARG A 95 -5.99 -10.19 18.52
CA ARG A 95 -5.33 -10.26 19.84
C ARG A 95 -3.94 -9.65 19.80
N ALA A 96 -3.15 -9.98 18.79
CA ALA A 96 -1.81 -9.42 18.62
C ALA A 96 -1.86 -7.89 18.38
N ILE A 97 -2.77 -7.42 17.51
CA ILE A 97 -2.98 -5.98 17.27
C ILE A 97 -3.31 -5.26 18.58
N GLN A 98 -4.23 -5.82 19.39
CA GLN A 98 -4.64 -5.21 20.65
C GLN A 98 -3.51 -5.12 21.68
N GLN A 99 -2.59 -6.09 21.70
CA GLN A 99 -1.45 -6.08 22.62
C GLN A 99 -0.36 -5.12 22.11
N LEU A 100 0.04 -5.23 20.86
CA LEU A 100 1.10 -4.43 20.26
C LEU A 100 0.72 -2.94 20.18
N SER A 101 -0.55 -2.61 19.98
CA SER A 101 -1.00 -1.20 19.97
C SER A 101 -0.80 -0.52 21.33
N LYS A 102 -0.90 -1.25 22.44
CA LYS A 102 -0.60 -0.74 23.80
C LYS A 102 0.90 -0.49 24.01
N GLU A 103 1.74 -1.18 23.26
CA GLU A 103 3.19 -1.01 23.23
C GLU A 103 3.62 0.05 22.18
N ASN A 104 2.67 0.83 21.62
CA ASN A 104 2.88 1.88 20.61
C ASN A 104 3.44 1.40 19.26
N PHE A 105 3.26 0.12 18.91
CA PHE A 105 3.60 -0.36 17.58
C PHE A 105 2.67 0.26 16.52
N ARG A 106 3.24 0.59 15.36
CA ARG A 106 2.49 1.03 14.18
C ARG A 106 1.98 -0.19 13.43
N ILE A 107 0.66 -0.35 13.34
CA ILE A 107 0.05 -1.59 12.86
C ILE A 107 -0.89 -1.33 11.69
N THR A 108 -0.77 -2.20 10.67
CA THR A 108 -1.69 -2.31 9.55
C THR A 108 -2.44 -3.65 9.62
N GLY A 109 -3.74 -3.63 9.89
CA GLY A 109 -4.60 -4.81 9.75
C GLY A 109 -4.74 -5.20 8.28
N THR A 110 -4.25 -6.37 7.88
CA THR A 110 -4.25 -6.83 6.49
C THR A 110 -5.15 -8.05 6.27
N ALA A 111 -5.31 -8.49 5.02
CA ALA A 111 -6.26 -9.53 4.63
C ALA A 111 -7.69 -9.20 5.05
N VAL A 112 -8.11 -7.96 4.81
CA VAL A 112 -9.46 -7.49 5.11
C VAL A 112 -10.36 -7.71 3.89
N TYR A 113 -11.48 -8.38 4.11
CA TYR A 113 -12.49 -8.68 3.09
C TYR A 113 -13.83 -8.03 3.36
N THR A 114 -14.09 -7.63 4.62
CA THR A 114 -15.37 -7.05 5.03
C THR A 114 -15.19 -5.79 5.87
N ALA A 115 -16.20 -4.90 5.85
CA ALA A 115 -16.19 -3.72 6.69
C ALA A 115 -16.19 -4.06 8.20
N ALA A 116 -16.83 -5.16 8.59
CA ALA A 116 -16.84 -5.62 9.99
C ALA A 116 -15.41 -5.99 10.47
N GLN A 117 -14.62 -6.69 9.64
CA GLN A 117 -13.20 -6.97 9.94
C GLN A 117 -12.39 -5.69 10.10
N ALA A 118 -12.60 -4.70 9.22
CA ALA A 118 -11.93 -3.40 9.30
C ALA A 118 -12.25 -2.67 10.63
N VAL A 119 -13.53 -2.63 11.02
CA VAL A 119 -13.94 -2.03 12.29
C VAL A 119 -13.32 -2.76 13.49
N LEU A 120 -13.28 -4.09 13.48
CA LEU A 120 -12.64 -4.85 14.56
C LEU A 120 -11.13 -4.56 14.66
N ALA A 121 -10.44 -4.46 13.53
CA ALA A 121 -9.01 -4.10 13.51
C ALA A 121 -8.78 -2.67 14.03
N ALA A 122 -9.60 -1.70 13.62
CA ALA A 122 -9.54 -0.32 14.10
C ALA A 122 -9.79 -0.25 15.63
N LYS A 123 -10.79 -0.98 16.14
CA LYS A 123 -11.07 -1.08 17.58
C LYS A 123 -9.94 -1.76 18.37
N ALA A 124 -9.22 -2.69 17.74
CA ALA A 124 -8.06 -3.33 18.33
C ALA A 124 -6.82 -2.41 18.38
N GLY A 125 -6.85 -1.25 17.69
CA GLY A 125 -5.77 -0.27 17.70
C GLY A 125 -4.91 -0.25 16.42
N ALA A 126 -5.36 -0.85 15.32
CA ALA A 126 -4.69 -0.70 14.04
C ALA A 126 -4.78 0.75 13.55
N GLY A 127 -3.67 1.32 13.09
CA GLY A 127 -3.63 2.64 12.47
C GLY A 127 -3.98 2.63 10.99
N TYR A 128 -3.88 1.45 10.35
CA TYR A 128 -4.34 1.19 8.98
C TYR A 128 -5.10 -0.12 8.89
N VAL A 129 -6.02 -0.19 7.92
CA VAL A 129 -6.60 -1.44 7.42
C VAL A 129 -6.40 -1.55 5.92
N ALA A 130 -6.05 -2.75 5.44
CA ALA A 130 -5.79 -3.00 4.03
C ALA A 130 -6.84 -3.95 3.42
N PRO A 131 -7.97 -3.43 2.90
CA PRO A 131 -8.96 -4.21 2.16
C PRO A 131 -8.40 -4.67 0.81
N TYR A 132 -8.67 -5.93 0.45
CA TYR A 132 -8.19 -6.56 -0.78
C TYR A 132 -9.21 -6.42 -1.91
N VAL A 133 -9.20 -5.29 -2.62
CA VAL A 133 -10.23 -4.88 -3.58
C VAL A 133 -10.51 -5.95 -4.63
N ASN A 134 -9.51 -6.38 -5.41
CA ASN A 134 -9.75 -7.40 -6.44
C ASN A 134 -10.19 -8.76 -5.90
N ARG A 135 -9.75 -9.14 -4.70
CA ARG A 135 -10.20 -10.39 -4.10
C ARG A 135 -11.65 -10.29 -3.64
N ILE A 136 -12.04 -9.15 -3.10
CA ILE A 136 -13.44 -8.88 -2.74
C ILE A 136 -14.30 -8.89 -4.00
N ASP A 137 -13.86 -8.25 -5.09
CA ASP A 137 -14.58 -8.27 -6.38
C ASP A 137 -14.84 -9.70 -6.86
N ASN A 138 -13.82 -10.58 -6.74
CA ASN A 138 -13.94 -11.97 -7.19
C ASN A 138 -14.86 -12.84 -6.32
N GLU A 139 -14.95 -12.55 -5.02
CA GLU A 139 -15.71 -13.37 -4.07
C GLU A 139 -17.10 -12.79 -3.73
N PHE A 140 -17.22 -11.47 -3.66
CA PHE A 140 -18.41 -10.77 -3.16
C PHE A 140 -18.95 -9.70 -4.13
N GLY A 141 -18.17 -9.36 -5.18
CA GLY A 141 -18.64 -8.53 -6.28
C GLY A 141 -18.48 -7.01 -6.13
N ASP A 142 -18.08 -6.46 -4.97
CA ASP A 142 -17.96 -5.01 -4.79
C ASP A 142 -16.85 -4.59 -3.80
N GLY A 143 -15.62 -4.60 -4.27
CA GLY A 143 -14.46 -4.17 -3.48
C GLY A 143 -14.45 -2.67 -3.19
N ALA A 144 -14.79 -1.86 -4.18
CA ALA A 144 -14.85 -0.40 -4.02
C ALA A 144 -15.98 0.03 -3.07
N GLY A 145 -17.16 -0.58 -3.16
CA GLY A 145 -18.26 -0.36 -2.22
C GLY A 145 -17.91 -0.79 -0.80
N THR A 146 -17.16 -1.89 -0.64
CA THR A 146 -16.61 -2.28 0.66
C THR A 146 -15.66 -1.21 1.22
N VAL A 147 -14.75 -0.66 0.40
CA VAL A 147 -13.87 0.47 0.80
C VAL A 147 -14.71 1.67 1.22
N LYS A 148 -15.70 2.07 0.42
CA LYS A 148 -16.61 3.19 0.72
C LYS A 148 -17.31 2.99 2.07
N THR A 149 -17.81 1.79 2.33
CA THR A 149 -18.46 1.43 3.60
C THR A 149 -17.49 1.56 4.78
N ILE A 150 -16.24 1.07 4.64
CA ILE A 150 -15.22 1.18 5.70
C ILE A 150 -14.93 2.65 5.99
N VAL A 151 -14.67 3.46 4.95
CA VAL A 151 -14.40 4.90 5.10
C VAL A 151 -15.56 5.60 5.80
N GLY A 152 -16.80 5.33 5.38
CA GLY A 152 -18.01 5.89 5.99
C GLY A 152 -18.16 5.53 7.47
N LEU A 153 -17.93 4.25 7.83
CA LEU A 153 -17.96 3.80 9.22
C LEU A 153 -16.86 4.44 10.07
N PHE A 154 -15.65 4.55 9.53
CA PHE A 154 -14.54 5.18 10.26
C PHE A 154 -14.82 6.66 10.54
N SER A 155 -15.35 7.38 9.55
CA SER A 155 -15.76 8.78 9.73
C SER A 155 -16.93 8.90 10.74
N MET A 156 -17.96 8.08 10.59
CA MET A 156 -19.17 8.12 11.44
C MET A 156 -18.86 7.87 12.92
N TYR A 157 -17.97 6.94 13.21
CA TYR A 157 -17.63 6.54 14.59
C TYR A 157 -16.33 7.15 15.10
N GLY A 158 -15.70 8.07 14.35
CA GLY A 158 -14.49 8.78 14.78
C GLY A 158 -13.24 7.90 14.93
N PHE A 159 -13.09 6.85 14.12
CA PHE A 159 -11.89 6.04 14.13
C PHE A 159 -10.72 6.80 13.47
N HIS A 160 -9.58 6.86 14.13
CA HIS A 160 -8.34 7.42 13.56
C HIS A 160 -7.61 6.46 12.60
N CYS A 161 -8.17 5.28 12.38
CA CYS A 161 -7.64 4.27 11.47
C CYS A 161 -7.86 4.68 10.01
N LYS A 162 -6.82 4.53 9.16
CA LYS A 162 -6.87 4.86 7.74
C LYS A 162 -7.13 3.62 6.89
N VAL A 163 -7.71 3.83 5.72
CA VAL A 163 -7.87 2.77 4.71
C VAL A 163 -6.70 2.85 3.72
N LEU A 164 -5.97 1.76 3.60
CA LEU A 164 -4.92 1.50 2.61
C LEU A 164 -5.42 0.41 1.66
N ALA A 165 -6.17 0.80 0.63
CA ALA A 165 -6.73 -0.15 -0.33
C ALA A 165 -5.61 -0.89 -1.08
N ALA A 166 -5.77 -2.19 -1.26
CA ALA A 166 -4.74 -3.07 -1.80
C ALA A 166 -5.32 -4.10 -2.78
N SER A 167 -4.43 -4.81 -3.50
CA SER A 167 -4.82 -5.89 -4.41
C SER A 167 -5.64 -5.38 -5.59
N PHE A 168 -4.98 -4.74 -6.55
CA PHE A 168 -5.58 -4.25 -7.79
C PHE A 168 -5.14 -5.07 -9.00
N LYS A 169 -5.98 -5.18 -10.03
CA LYS A 169 -5.69 -5.81 -11.33
C LYS A 169 -5.77 -4.85 -12.50
N HIS A 170 -6.49 -3.76 -12.39
CA HIS A 170 -6.63 -2.76 -13.44
C HIS A 170 -6.85 -1.34 -12.88
N LYS A 171 -6.58 -0.32 -13.71
CA LYS A 171 -6.70 1.10 -13.34
C LYS A 171 -8.10 1.49 -12.85
N GLY A 172 -9.14 0.87 -13.36
CA GLY A 172 -10.51 1.13 -12.95
C GLY A 172 -10.76 0.88 -11.47
N GLN A 173 -10.21 -0.22 -10.89
CA GLN A 173 -10.33 -0.48 -9.45
C GLN A 173 -9.65 0.61 -8.61
N ILE A 174 -8.50 1.11 -9.08
CA ILE A 174 -7.76 2.19 -8.39
C ILE A 174 -8.61 3.47 -8.39
N LEU A 175 -9.18 3.85 -9.54
CA LEU A 175 -10.05 5.02 -9.65
C LEU A 175 -11.31 4.87 -8.76
N SER A 176 -11.94 3.70 -8.79
CA SER A 176 -13.13 3.44 -7.96
C SER A 176 -12.86 3.57 -6.45
N VAL A 177 -11.68 3.14 -5.96
CA VAL A 177 -11.34 3.35 -4.54
C VAL A 177 -10.95 4.79 -4.21
N MET A 178 -10.41 5.57 -5.19
CA MET A 178 -10.25 7.01 -5.04
C MET A 178 -11.60 7.69 -4.83
N GLU A 179 -12.59 7.39 -5.67
CA GLU A 179 -13.96 7.90 -5.59
C GLU A 179 -14.67 7.44 -4.31
N ALA A 180 -14.35 6.24 -3.83
CA ALA A 180 -14.84 5.71 -2.55
C ALA A 180 -14.23 6.41 -1.32
N GLY A 181 -13.25 7.31 -1.50
CA GLY A 181 -12.61 8.07 -0.43
C GLY A 181 -11.52 7.30 0.31
N SER A 182 -10.89 6.29 -0.29
CA SER A 182 -9.74 5.62 0.33
C SER A 182 -8.66 6.63 0.70
N HIS A 183 -8.10 6.51 1.88
CA HIS A 183 -7.04 7.41 2.34
C HIS A 183 -5.74 7.19 1.58
N GLU A 184 -5.44 5.92 1.31
CA GLU A 184 -4.23 5.48 0.63
C GLU A 184 -4.55 4.26 -0.25
N ALA A 185 -3.72 4.01 -1.26
CA ALA A 185 -3.76 2.79 -2.07
C ALA A 185 -2.33 2.27 -2.28
N THR A 186 -2.16 0.95 -2.25
CA THR A 186 -0.89 0.32 -2.60
C THR A 186 -1.03 -0.45 -3.89
N ILE A 187 -0.18 -0.12 -4.85
CA ILE A 187 -0.33 -0.41 -6.27
C ILE A 187 0.93 -1.12 -6.77
N SER A 188 0.78 -2.21 -7.52
CA SER A 188 1.93 -2.90 -8.11
C SER A 188 2.69 -1.99 -9.11
N PRO A 189 4.03 -2.15 -9.27
CA PRO A 189 4.83 -1.36 -10.19
C PRO A 189 4.25 -1.29 -11.59
N ALA A 190 3.83 -2.43 -12.13
CA ALA A 190 3.25 -2.53 -13.48
C ALA A 190 1.95 -1.73 -13.67
N LEU A 191 1.12 -1.61 -12.62
CA LEU A 191 -0.08 -0.78 -12.67
C LEU A 191 0.24 0.69 -12.40
N PHE A 192 1.21 0.96 -11.54
CA PHE A 192 1.61 2.32 -11.18
C PHE A 192 2.11 3.08 -12.42
N GLY A 193 3.04 2.48 -13.18
CA GLY A 193 3.52 3.06 -14.44
C GLY A 193 2.39 3.35 -15.43
N LYS A 194 1.41 2.44 -15.53
CA LYS A 194 0.25 2.61 -16.42
C LYS A 194 -0.70 3.74 -16.02
N LEU A 195 -0.65 4.28 -14.80
CA LEU A 195 -1.53 5.38 -14.40
C LEU A 195 -1.21 6.67 -15.16
N ALA A 196 0.07 6.92 -15.43
CA ALA A 196 0.52 8.07 -16.20
C ALA A 196 0.43 7.86 -17.73
N ASP A 197 0.36 6.60 -18.18
CA ASP A 197 0.38 6.27 -19.61
C ASP A 197 -0.95 6.55 -20.30
N HIS A 198 -0.89 7.34 -21.36
CA HIS A 198 -2.00 7.51 -22.29
C HIS A 198 -1.49 7.74 -23.72
N PRO A 199 -1.90 6.93 -24.72
CA PRO A 199 -1.37 7.04 -26.08
C PRO A 199 -1.58 8.41 -26.75
N ALA A 200 -2.56 9.18 -26.29
CA ALA A 200 -2.80 10.52 -26.83
C ALA A 200 -1.75 11.54 -26.39
N ILE A 201 -1.08 11.34 -25.24
CA ILE A 201 -0.09 12.28 -24.72
C ILE A 201 1.10 12.40 -25.68
N ASP A 202 1.69 11.27 -26.09
CA ASP A 202 2.84 11.26 -26.99
C ASP A 202 2.50 11.89 -28.35
N ARG A 203 1.32 11.58 -28.88
CA ARG A 203 0.81 12.16 -30.14
C ARG A 203 0.66 13.69 -30.02
N ASP A 204 0.08 14.17 -28.94
CA ASP A 204 -0.17 15.58 -28.73
C ASP A 204 1.14 16.36 -28.49
N ILE A 205 2.08 15.79 -27.71
CA ILE A 205 3.42 16.34 -27.51
C ILE A 205 4.16 16.46 -28.86
N GLU A 206 4.12 15.41 -29.69
CA GLU A 206 4.77 15.46 -31.00
C GLU A 206 4.13 16.49 -31.94
N ALA A 207 2.82 16.64 -31.90
CA ALA A 207 2.11 17.71 -32.66
C ALA A 207 2.54 19.11 -32.19
N PHE A 208 2.67 19.33 -30.86
CA PHE A 208 3.15 20.60 -30.32
C PHE A 208 4.61 20.88 -30.72
N ARG A 209 5.48 19.90 -30.63
CA ARG A 209 6.88 19.99 -31.05
C ARG A 209 7.01 20.34 -32.53
N LYS A 210 6.21 19.70 -33.38
CA LYS A 210 6.20 19.97 -34.81
C LYS A 210 5.74 21.40 -35.11
N ALA A 211 4.66 21.86 -34.51
CA ALA A 211 4.15 23.22 -34.65
C ALA A 211 5.19 24.24 -34.19
N TRP A 212 5.81 24.03 -33.04
CA TRP A 212 6.87 24.89 -32.52
C TRP A 212 8.05 25.02 -33.49
N ARG A 213 8.57 23.86 -33.92
CA ARG A 213 9.71 23.83 -34.86
C ARG A 213 9.41 24.48 -36.20
N SER A 214 8.17 24.37 -36.68
CA SER A 214 7.73 25.01 -37.92
C SER A 214 7.79 26.52 -37.85
N GLU A 215 7.52 27.11 -36.68
CA GLU A 215 7.49 28.57 -36.48
C GLU A 215 8.87 29.13 -36.12
N TYR A 216 9.55 28.48 -35.16
CA TYR A 216 10.76 29.02 -34.56
C TYR A 216 12.07 28.34 -35.05
N GLY A 217 11.99 27.26 -35.81
CA GLY A 217 13.15 26.57 -36.39
C GLY A 217 14.02 25.81 -35.38
N THR A 218 13.71 25.89 -34.07
CA THR A 218 14.47 25.30 -32.96
C THR A 218 13.53 24.75 -31.87
N PHE A 219 14.10 23.98 -30.95
CA PHE A 219 13.40 23.54 -29.71
C PHE A 219 13.85 24.34 -28.47
N SER A 220 14.71 25.34 -28.64
CA SER A 220 15.09 26.25 -27.55
C SER A 220 14.02 27.30 -27.29
N LEU A 221 13.83 27.67 -26.04
CA LEU A 221 13.02 28.79 -25.61
C LEU A 221 13.80 30.10 -25.70
#